data_75b4d19a59fc2793410338277fbfb6b8
#
_entry.id   75b4d19a59fc2793410338277fbfb6b8
#
_cell.length_a   1.000
_cell.length_b   1.000
_cell.length_c   1.000
_cell.angle_alpha   90.00
_cell.angle_beta   90.00
_cell.angle_gamma   90.00
#
_symmetry.space_group_name_H-M   'P 1'
#
loop_
_entity.id
_entity.type
_entity.pdbx_description
1 polymer ?
#
loop_
_entity_poly.entity_id
_entity_poly.type
_entity_poly.pdbx_seq_one_letter_code
_entity_poly.pdbx_strand_id
1 'polypeptide(L)'
;MNLLKERFRGYYPVVIDVETAGFQAKTDALLEIAAVTLKMDEDGWLMPDQTVHFHVEPFEGANIEQAAIDFNGIDPFNPLRGAVPEYDALHEMFKVIRKGMKDADCNRAIVVAHNAAFDHGFLMEAAERTSLKRNPFHPFATFDTAALSGLALGQTVLAKACQTARIPFDNNEAHSALYDTERTAELFCHIVNKWKSLGGWPLCDNDVMEEAVE
;
A
#
# COMPACT_ATOMS: atom_id res chain seq x y z
N MET A 1 7.06 -24.71 0.41
CA MET A 1 7.75 -23.56 -0.21
C MET A 1 6.76 -22.40 -0.19
N ASN A 2 7.10 -21.21 0.30
CA ASN A 2 6.12 -20.10 0.32
C ASN A 2 6.34 -19.23 -0.93
N LEU A 3 5.45 -19.35 -1.90
CA LEU A 3 5.59 -18.68 -3.20
C LEU A 3 5.60 -17.15 -3.09
N LEU A 4 4.87 -16.56 -2.10
CA LEU A 4 4.91 -15.11 -1.88
C LEU A 4 6.32 -14.63 -1.48
N LYS A 5 6.96 -15.37 -0.57
CA LYS A 5 8.34 -15.10 -0.15
C LYS A 5 9.31 -15.16 -1.34
N GLU A 6 9.19 -16.17 -2.17
CA GLU A 6 10.06 -16.34 -3.34
C GLU A 6 9.81 -15.24 -4.37
N ARG A 7 8.53 -14.93 -4.65
CA ARG A 7 8.13 -13.92 -5.62
C ARG A 7 8.72 -12.55 -5.34
N PHE A 8 8.81 -12.19 -4.04
CA PHE A 8 9.25 -10.87 -3.61
C PHE A 8 10.54 -10.90 -2.78
N ARG A 9 11.37 -11.92 -2.93
CA ARG A 9 12.70 -12.03 -2.29
C ARG A 9 12.63 -11.88 -0.76
N GLY A 10 11.64 -12.48 -0.12
CA GLY A 10 11.43 -12.40 1.32
C GLY A 10 10.74 -11.14 1.81
N TYR A 11 10.33 -10.25 0.90
CA TYR A 11 9.46 -9.12 1.23
C TYR A 11 8.00 -9.51 1.27
N TYR A 12 7.27 -8.90 2.19
CA TYR A 12 5.82 -9.02 2.33
C TYR A 12 5.17 -7.74 1.80
N PRO A 13 4.57 -7.74 0.61
CA PRO A 13 3.92 -6.56 0.07
C PRO A 13 2.64 -6.26 0.85
N VAL A 14 2.48 -5.00 1.25
CA VAL A 14 1.30 -4.48 1.93
C VAL A 14 0.87 -3.22 1.21
N VAL A 15 -0.36 -3.19 0.73
CA VAL A 15 -0.90 -2.02 0.07
C VAL A 15 -1.34 -1.02 1.12
N ILE A 16 -0.92 0.24 0.97
CA ILE A 16 -1.20 1.33 1.89
C ILE A 16 -1.77 2.50 1.10
N ASP A 17 -2.72 3.19 1.68
CA ASP A 17 -3.16 4.50 1.24
C ASP A 17 -3.43 5.38 2.47
N VAL A 18 -3.18 6.68 2.36
CA VAL A 18 -3.37 7.66 3.43
C VAL A 18 -4.14 8.87 2.95
N GLU A 19 -5.05 9.37 3.80
CA GLU A 19 -5.62 10.70 3.67
C GLU A 19 -5.00 11.64 4.70
N THR A 20 -4.66 12.84 4.27
CA THR A 20 -3.84 13.77 5.05
C THR A 20 -4.38 15.18 5.03
N ALA A 21 -3.96 15.98 5.98
CA ALA A 21 -4.31 17.41 6.06
C ALA A 21 -3.33 18.34 5.32
N GLY A 22 -2.50 17.78 4.43
CA GLY A 22 -1.52 18.50 3.62
C GLY A 22 -0.47 17.59 3.01
N PHE A 23 0.60 18.14 2.48
CA PHE A 23 1.62 17.39 1.73
C PHE A 23 2.92 17.12 2.50
N GLN A 24 3.08 17.71 3.68
CA GLN A 24 4.32 17.67 4.46
C GLN A 24 4.20 16.66 5.60
N ALA A 25 4.68 15.44 5.41
CA ALA A 25 4.55 14.34 6.37
C ALA A 25 5.05 14.66 7.80
N LYS A 26 6.00 15.60 7.94
CA LYS A 26 6.55 16.02 9.25
C LYS A 26 5.62 16.91 10.04
N THR A 27 4.84 17.73 9.36
CA THR A 27 4.06 18.81 9.96
C THR A 27 2.56 18.64 9.83
N ASP A 28 2.10 17.95 8.77
CA ASP A 28 0.69 17.88 8.44
C ASP A 28 0.08 16.59 9.03
N ALA A 29 -1.18 16.69 9.45
CA ALA A 29 -1.85 15.55 10.09
C ALA A 29 -2.09 14.40 9.12
N LEU A 30 -1.82 13.17 9.59
CA LEU A 30 -2.40 11.95 9.03
C LEU A 30 -3.85 11.86 9.52
N LEU A 31 -4.82 11.74 8.61
CA LEU A 31 -6.26 11.73 8.95
C LEU A 31 -6.90 10.35 8.78
N GLU A 32 -6.47 9.59 7.78
CA GLU A 32 -6.87 8.20 7.58
C GLU A 32 -5.67 7.39 7.14
N ILE A 33 -5.67 6.11 7.50
CA ILE A 33 -4.74 5.12 6.97
C ILE A 33 -5.47 3.80 6.76
N ALA A 34 -5.28 3.22 5.59
CA ALA A 34 -5.76 1.89 5.29
C ALA A 34 -4.62 0.99 4.82
N ALA A 35 -4.74 -0.30 5.09
CA ALA A 35 -3.79 -1.31 4.64
C ALA A 35 -4.52 -2.56 4.17
N VAL A 36 -4.09 -3.10 3.03
CA VAL A 36 -4.51 -4.41 2.54
C VAL A 36 -3.29 -5.32 2.46
N THR A 37 -3.32 -6.41 3.25
CA THR A 37 -2.31 -7.47 3.14
C THR A 37 -2.61 -8.36 1.93
N LEU A 38 -1.57 -8.99 1.41
CA LEU A 38 -1.70 -9.84 0.23
C LEU A 38 -1.31 -11.28 0.57
N LYS A 39 -1.92 -12.22 -0.12
CA LYS A 39 -1.55 -13.63 -0.09
C LYS A 39 -1.38 -14.19 -1.50
N MET A 40 -0.71 -15.31 -1.60
CA MET A 40 -0.51 -16.03 -2.84
C MET A 40 -1.00 -17.46 -2.67
N ASP A 41 -1.75 -17.96 -3.63
CA ASP A 41 -2.22 -19.35 -3.61
C ASP A 41 -1.12 -20.35 -4.02
N GLU A 42 -1.46 -21.64 -4.02
CA GLU A 42 -0.54 -22.74 -4.35
C GLU A 42 -0.05 -22.70 -5.80
N ASP A 43 -0.83 -22.08 -6.68
CA ASP A 43 -0.49 -21.89 -8.09
C ASP A 43 0.30 -20.60 -8.36
N GLY A 44 0.54 -19.78 -7.33
CA GLY A 44 1.28 -18.52 -7.41
C GLY A 44 0.48 -17.32 -7.90
N TRP A 45 -0.86 -17.34 -7.73
CA TRP A 45 -1.71 -16.18 -8.00
C TRP A 45 -1.80 -15.29 -6.76
N LEU A 46 -1.52 -14.01 -6.94
CA LEU A 46 -1.58 -13.01 -5.88
C LEU A 46 -3.01 -12.49 -5.73
N MET A 47 -3.46 -12.33 -4.47
CA MET A 47 -4.79 -11.81 -4.16
C MET A 47 -4.78 -10.99 -2.88
N PRO A 48 -5.73 -10.04 -2.69
CA PRO A 48 -5.97 -9.38 -1.40
C PRO A 48 -6.34 -10.39 -0.31
N ASP A 49 -6.00 -10.08 0.95
CA ASP A 49 -6.26 -10.96 2.09
C ASP A 49 -7.03 -10.25 3.21
N GLN A 50 -6.36 -9.46 4.04
CA GLN A 50 -6.98 -8.74 5.15
C GLN A 50 -6.92 -7.23 4.91
N THR A 51 -8.00 -6.55 5.23
CA THR A 51 -8.08 -5.08 5.22
C THR A 51 -8.12 -4.57 6.66
N VAL A 52 -7.35 -3.52 6.95
CA VAL A 52 -7.44 -2.73 8.17
C VAL A 52 -7.53 -1.27 7.79
N HIS A 53 -8.35 -0.50 8.53
CA HIS A 53 -8.59 0.91 8.28
C HIS A 53 -8.77 1.65 9.60
N PHE A 54 -8.21 2.85 9.70
CA PHE A 54 -8.34 3.71 10.86
C PHE A 54 -8.54 5.16 10.42
N HIS A 55 -9.49 5.83 11.05
CA HIS A 55 -9.50 7.28 11.13
C HIS A 55 -8.52 7.68 12.23
N VAL A 56 -7.71 8.69 11.96
CA VAL A 56 -6.60 9.11 12.84
C VAL A 56 -6.86 10.51 13.37
N GLU A 57 -6.62 10.71 14.66
CA GLU A 57 -6.66 12.02 15.29
C GLU A 57 -5.42 12.84 14.88
N PRO A 58 -5.56 14.13 14.51
CA PRO A 58 -4.41 14.99 14.32
C PRO A 58 -3.51 15.00 15.57
N PHE A 59 -2.20 14.85 15.39
CA PHE A 59 -1.25 14.96 16.49
C PHE A 59 -1.17 16.41 17.01
N GLU A 60 -0.72 16.60 18.25
CA GLU A 60 -0.61 17.92 18.87
C GLU A 60 0.33 18.83 18.07
N GLY A 61 -0.16 19.99 17.64
CA GLY A 61 0.58 20.95 16.82
C GLY A 61 0.62 20.62 15.33
N ALA A 62 -0.14 19.60 14.88
CA ALA A 62 -0.24 19.29 13.46
C ALA A 62 -0.80 20.46 12.65
N ASN A 63 -0.23 20.69 11.48
CA ASN A 63 -0.79 21.61 10.50
C ASN A 63 -1.99 20.96 9.78
N ILE A 64 -2.98 21.79 9.48
CA ILE A 64 -4.20 21.38 8.76
C ILE A 64 -4.42 22.41 7.66
N GLU A 65 -4.15 22.00 6.42
CA GLU A 65 -4.35 22.85 5.25
C GLU A 65 -5.82 22.75 4.78
N GLN A 66 -6.51 23.88 4.73
CA GLN A 66 -7.92 23.90 4.31
C GLN A 66 -8.13 23.31 2.93
N ALA A 67 -7.19 23.55 2.00
CA ALA A 67 -7.28 22.99 0.65
C ALA A 67 -7.25 21.46 0.62
N ALA A 68 -6.50 20.80 1.52
CA ALA A 68 -6.48 19.36 1.66
C ALA A 68 -7.80 18.82 2.25
N ILE A 69 -8.35 19.51 3.25
CA ILE A 69 -9.65 19.20 3.84
C ILE A 69 -10.79 19.35 2.82
N ASP A 70 -10.76 20.42 2.04
CA ASP A 70 -11.76 20.65 0.98
C ASP A 70 -11.67 19.57 -0.12
N PHE A 71 -10.48 19.03 -0.35
CA PHE A 71 -10.24 18.00 -1.36
C PHE A 71 -10.73 16.61 -0.92
N ASN A 72 -10.37 16.17 0.29
CA ASN A 72 -10.75 14.83 0.78
C ASN A 72 -12.08 14.82 1.56
N GLY A 73 -12.63 15.98 1.90
CA GLY A 73 -13.91 16.12 2.60
C GLY A 73 -13.89 15.67 4.06
N ILE A 74 -12.71 15.45 4.64
CA ILE A 74 -12.58 14.97 6.03
C ILE A 74 -12.59 16.15 6.99
N ASP A 75 -13.58 16.22 7.88
CA ASP A 75 -13.55 17.11 9.05
C ASP A 75 -12.71 16.44 10.15
N PRO A 76 -11.45 16.89 10.40
CA PRO A 76 -10.55 16.22 11.34
C PRO A 76 -11.04 16.26 12.79
N PHE A 77 -11.95 17.18 13.11
CA PHE A 77 -12.47 17.41 14.48
C PHE A 77 -13.87 16.84 14.68
N ASN A 78 -14.48 16.20 13.68
CA ASN A 78 -15.77 15.56 13.82
C ASN A 78 -15.70 14.37 14.80
N PRO A 79 -16.38 14.42 15.95
CA PRO A 79 -16.30 13.35 16.96
C PRO A 79 -16.95 12.03 16.50
N LEU A 80 -17.77 12.08 15.44
CA LEU A 80 -18.44 10.89 14.91
C LEU A 80 -17.53 10.05 13.99
N ARG A 81 -16.35 10.51 13.66
CA ARG A 81 -15.38 9.73 12.87
C ARG A 81 -14.89 8.48 13.60
N GLY A 82 -14.96 8.46 14.93
CA GLY A 82 -14.35 7.38 15.71
C GLY A 82 -12.83 7.32 15.52
N ALA A 83 -12.20 8.48 15.29
CA ALA A 83 -10.77 8.59 15.11
C ALA A 83 -10.02 8.15 16.39
N VAL A 84 -8.87 7.54 16.20
CA VAL A 84 -8.00 7.07 17.29
C VAL A 84 -6.65 7.76 17.23
N PRO A 85 -5.90 7.82 18.34
CA PRO A 85 -4.54 8.32 18.34
C PRO A 85 -3.67 7.63 17.29
N GLU A 86 -2.77 8.37 16.66
CA GLU A 86 -1.86 7.88 15.62
C GLU A 86 -1.06 6.63 16.07
N TYR A 87 -0.64 6.60 17.34
CA TYR A 87 0.03 5.43 17.93
C TYR A 87 -0.84 4.18 17.88
N ASP A 88 -2.12 4.28 18.27
CA ASP A 88 -3.03 3.14 18.36
C ASP A 88 -3.34 2.58 16.96
N ALA A 89 -3.61 3.47 15.98
CA ALA A 89 -3.82 3.09 14.60
C ALA A 89 -2.64 2.29 14.04
N LEU A 90 -1.43 2.86 14.14
CA LEU A 90 -0.23 2.21 13.64
C LEU A 90 0.14 0.93 14.41
N HIS A 91 -0.04 0.92 15.73
CA HIS A 91 0.25 -0.24 16.55
C HIS A 91 -0.59 -1.46 16.14
N GLU A 92 -1.90 -1.30 15.99
CA GLU A 92 -2.80 -2.38 15.58
C GLU A 92 -2.56 -2.79 14.12
N MET A 93 -2.36 -1.84 13.22
CA MET A 93 -1.99 -2.14 11.83
C MET A 93 -0.68 -2.94 11.75
N PHE A 94 0.37 -2.53 12.45
CA PHE A 94 1.66 -3.24 12.45
C PHE A 94 1.56 -4.65 13.07
N LYS A 95 0.64 -4.86 14.00
CA LYS A 95 0.37 -6.19 14.57
C LYS A 95 -0.20 -7.15 13.52
N VAL A 96 -1.17 -6.70 12.73
CA VAL A 96 -1.73 -7.48 11.62
C VAL A 96 -0.66 -7.79 10.57
N ILE A 97 0.11 -6.79 10.17
CA ILE A 97 1.18 -6.93 9.18
C ILE A 97 2.26 -7.92 9.66
N ARG A 98 2.73 -7.79 10.90
CA ARG A 98 3.73 -8.73 11.45
C ARG A 98 3.22 -10.16 11.54
N LYS A 99 1.91 -10.34 11.78
CA LYS A 99 1.29 -11.66 11.73
C LYS A 99 1.34 -12.22 10.30
N GLY A 100 0.90 -11.45 9.30
CA GLY A 100 0.95 -11.85 7.89
C GLY A 100 2.37 -12.17 7.42
N MET A 101 3.36 -11.34 7.79
CA MET A 101 4.78 -11.60 7.52
C MET A 101 5.25 -12.94 8.06
N LYS A 102 4.87 -13.26 9.32
CA LYS A 102 5.22 -14.54 9.95
C LYS A 102 4.57 -15.72 9.23
N ASP A 103 3.27 -15.59 8.90
CA ASP A 103 2.50 -16.63 8.23
C ASP A 103 3.03 -16.88 6.81
N ALA A 104 3.53 -15.83 6.14
CA ALA A 104 4.16 -15.89 4.81
C ALA A 104 5.68 -16.20 4.84
N ASP A 105 6.28 -16.41 6.02
CA ASP A 105 7.73 -16.60 6.21
C ASP A 105 8.58 -15.46 5.59
N CYS A 106 8.05 -14.24 5.60
CA CYS A 106 8.71 -13.05 5.08
C CYS A 106 9.46 -12.29 6.19
N ASN A 107 10.55 -11.62 5.82
CA ASN A 107 11.46 -10.97 6.76
C ASN A 107 11.17 -9.48 6.97
N ARG A 108 10.55 -8.82 6.00
CA ARG A 108 10.32 -7.39 5.99
C ARG A 108 9.07 -7.07 5.16
N ALA A 109 8.23 -6.16 5.63
CA ALA A 109 7.15 -5.61 4.81
C ALA A 109 7.69 -4.56 3.84
N ILE A 110 7.05 -4.44 2.69
CA ILE A 110 7.31 -3.39 1.70
C ILE A 110 6.00 -2.69 1.37
N VAL A 111 6.01 -1.36 1.38
CA VAL A 111 4.84 -0.57 1.01
C VAL A 111 4.57 -0.73 -0.49
N VAL A 112 3.32 -0.99 -0.81
CA VAL A 112 2.75 -0.87 -2.15
C VAL A 112 1.75 0.28 -2.11
N ALA A 113 1.89 1.30 -2.95
CA ALA A 113 0.94 2.42 -3.00
C ALA A 113 0.92 3.07 -4.38
N HIS A 114 -0.07 3.92 -4.64
CA HIS A 114 -0.16 4.68 -5.88
C HIS A 114 0.48 6.06 -5.69
N ASN A 115 1.67 6.30 -6.23
CA ASN A 115 2.63 7.35 -5.87
C ASN A 115 3.24 7.12 -4.48
N ALA A 116 3.76 5.94 -4.28
CA ALA A 116 4.14 5.36 -2.99
C ALA A 116 5.09 6.19 -2.10
N ALA A 117 5.82 7.14 -2.66
CA ALA A 117 6.68 8.02 -1.88
C ALA A 117 5.89 8.88 -0.89
N PHE A 118 4.66 9.25 -1.24
CA PHE A 118 3.76 10.04 -0.39
C PHE A 118 3.31 9.23 0.84
N ASP A 119 2.66 8.10 0.61
CA ASP A 119 2.12 7.25 1.68
C ASP A 119 3.22 6.71 2.59
N HIS A 120 4.33 6.26 1.98
CA HIS A 120 5.50 5.80 2.71
C HIS A 120 6.08 6.91 3.60
N GLY A 121 6.13 8.15 3.11
CA GLY A 121 6.61 9.30 3.87
C GLY A 121 5.76 9.55 5.12
N PHE A 122 4.44 9.62 4.99
CA PHE A 122 3.53 9.80 6.13
C PHE A 122 3.60 8.64 7.12
N LEU A 123 3.62 7.40 6.62
CA LEU A 123 3.74 6.21 7.47
C LEU A 123 5.03 6.22 8.30
N MET A 124 6.17 6.59 7.70
CA MET A 124 7.45 6.61 8.40
C MET A 124 7.53 7.74 9.42
N GLU A 125 7.08 8.94 9.08
CA GLU A 125 7.06 10.09 10.00
C GLU A 125 6.10 9.84 11.19
N ALA A 126 4.93 9.25 10.94
CA ALA A 126 3.99 8.88 11.98
C ALA A 126 4.58 7.81 12.94
N ALA A 127 5.27 6.80 12.40
CA ALA A 127 5.94 5.78 13.20
C ALA A 127 7.10 6.36 14.04
N GLU A 128 7.85 7.34 13.51
CA GLU A 128 8.93 8.04 14.21
C GLU A 128 8.38 8.93 15.31
N ARG A 129 7.39 9.77 15.00
CA ARG A 129 6.73 10.71 15.92
C ARG A 129 6.12 10.00 17.11
N THR A 130 5.50 8.84 16.88
CA THR A 130 4.92 8.01 17.94
C THR A 130 5.95 7.13 18.66
N SER A 131 7.22 7.16 18.26
CA SER A 131 8.29 6.31 18.78
C SER A 131 7.96 4.81 18.74
N LEU A 132 7.17 4.40 17.73
CA LEU A 132 6.69 3.04 17.60
C LEU A 132 7.85 2.09 17.21
N LYS A 133 8.20 1.21 18.15
CA LYS A 133 9.27 0.24 17.94
C LYS A 133 8.84 -0.89 17.01
N ARG A 134 9.83 -1.50 16.33
CA ARG A 134 9.61 -2.65 15.45
C ARG A 134 8.70 -2.32 14.25
N ASN A 135 8.91 -1.17 13.61
CA ASN A 135 8.30 -0.87 12.33
C ASN A 135 8.59 -2.03 11.35
N PRO A 136 7.56 -2.71 10.79
CA PRO A 136 7.77 -3.86 9.92
C PRO A 136 8.26 -3.47 8.53
N PHE A 137 8.06 -2.22 8.12
CA PHE A 137 8.30 -1.77 6.76
C PHE A 137 9.77 -1.50 6.45
N HIS A 138 10.11 -1.68 5.18
CA HIS A 138 11.41 -1.28 4.65
C HIS A 138 11.52 0.25 4.68
N PRO A 139 12.68 0.81 5.11
CA PRO A 139 12.81 2.24 5.35
C PRO A 139 12.76 3.13 4.10
N PHE A 140 12.94 2.57 2.90
CA PHE A 140 12.95 3.35 1.64
C PHE A 140 12.51 2.57 0.39
N ALA A 141 12.40 1.24 0.43
CA ALA A 141 11.96 0.49 -0.75
C ALA A 141 10.44 0.39 -0.78
N THR A 142 9.85 0.63 -1.95
CA THR A 142 8.42 0.56 -2.20
C THR A 142 8.14 -0.09 -3.55
N PHE A 143 6.91 -0.58 -3.75
CA PHE A 143 6.33 -0.83 -5.06
C PHE A 143 5.35 0.28 -5.39
N ASP A 144 5.66 1.08 -6.40
CA ASP A 144 4.81 2.18 -6.84
C ASP A 144 3.89 1.71 -7.97
N THR A 145 2.59 1.64 -7.69
CA THR A 145 1.61 1.18 -8.69
C THR A 145 1.36 2.20 -9.78
N ALA A 146 1.64 3.50 -9.60
CA ALA A 146 1.59 4.47 -10.69
C ALA A 146 2.68 4.16 -11.74
N ALA A 147 3.90 3.84 -11.30
CA ALA A 147 4.98 3.42 -12.19
C ALA A 147 4.68 2.07 -12.86
N LEU A 148 4.22 1.08 -12.08
CA LEU A 148 3.89 -0.25 -12.59
C LEU A 148 2.73 -0.22 -13.59
N SER A 149 1.67 0.54 -13.32
CA SER A 149 0.53 0.68 -14.23
C SER A 149 0.89 1.55 -15.45
N GLY A 150 1.78 2.52 -15.30
CA GLY A 150 2.37 3.24 -16.42
C GLY A 150 3.07 2.31 -17.39
N LEU A 151 3.88 1.37 -16.88
CA LEU A 151 4.57 0.36 -17.68
C LEU A 151 3.59 -0.68 -18.29
N ALA A 152 2.69 -1.23 -17.48
CA ALA A 152 1.87 -2.38 -17.88
C ALA A 152 0.62 -1.99 -18.67
N LEU A 153 0.05 -0.80 -18.43
CA LEU A 153 -1.26 -0.37 -18.93
C LEU A 153 -1.24 0.97 -19.65
N GLY A 154 -0.12 1.69 -19.61
CA GLY A 154 0.00 3.05 -20.18
C GLY A 154 -0.77 4.11 -19.39
N GLN A 155 -1.07 3.87 -18.11
CA GLN A 155 -1.85 4.75 -17.26
C GLN A 155 -1.16 4.96 -15.91
N THR A 156 -1.15 6.22 -15.43
CA THR A 156 -0.51 6.59 -14.16
C THR A 156 -1.49 7.17 -13.13
N VAL A 157 -2.76 7.30 -13.48
CA VAL A 157 -3.85 7.75 -12.62
C VAL A 157 -4.64 6.53 -12.17
N LEU A 158 -4.86 6.34 -10.87
CA LEU A 158 -5.47 5.13 -10.30
C LEU A 158 -6.80 4.76 -10.99
N ALA A 159 -7.74 5.70 -11.08
CA ALA A 159 -9.04 5.47 -11.73
C ALA A 159 -8.90 5.02 -13.19
N LYS A 160 -7.96 5.61 -13.94
CA LYS A 160 -7.68 5.27 -15.34
C LYS A 160 -7.01 3.89 -15.46
N ALA A 161 -6.09 3.58 -14.57
CA ALA A 161 -5.42 2.28 -14.50
C ALA A 161 -6.43 1.17 -14.16
N CYS A 162 -7.30 1.38 -13.17
CA CYS A 162 -8.38 0.47 -12.83
C CYS A 162 -9.33 0.25 -14.01
N GLN A 163 -9.77 1.32 -14.67
CA GLN A 163 -10.62 1.23 -15.86
C GLN A 163 -9.97 0.39 -16.97
N THR A 164 -8.68 0.63 -17.24
CA THR A 164 -7.93 -0.12 -18.27
C THR A 164 -7.77 -1.60 -17.87
N ALA A 165 -7.57 -1.87 -16.59
CA ALA A 165 -7.50 -3.23 -16.03
C ALA A 165 -8.88 -3.90 -15.90
N ARG A 166 -9.97 -3.21 -16.19
CA ARG A 166 -11.38 -3.64 -15.98
C ARG A 166 -11.71 -3.91 -14.51
N ILE A 167 -11.07 -3.18 -13.62
CA ILE A 167 -11.38 -3.14 -12.19
C ILE A 167 -12.46 -2.06 -12.00
N PRO A 168 -13.60 -2.37 -11.38
CA PRO A 168 -14.62 -1.38 -11.07
C PRO A 168 -14.05 -0.23 -10.24
N PHE A 169 -14.33 1.01 -10.64
CA PHE A 169 -13.91 2.20 -9.91
C PHE A 169 -15.05 3.22 -9.87
N ASP A 170 -15.51 3.57 -8.66
CA ASP A 170 -16.52 4.59 -8.43
C ASP A 170 -15.82 5.89 -8.01
N ASN A 171 -15.94 6.94 -8.83
CA ASN A 171 -15.35 8.24 -8.51
C ASN A 171 -16.00 8.94 -7.30
N ASN A 172 -17.16 8.50 -6.85
CA ASN A 172 -17.80 9.07 -5.66
C ASN A 172 -17.21 8.49 -4.36
N GLU A 173 -16.58 7.32 -4.42
CA GLU A 173 -15.89 6.68 -3.31
C GLU A 173 -14.39 7.01 -3.27
N ALA A 174 -13.88 7.63 -4.34
CA ALA A 174 -12.50 8.07 -4.43
C ALA A 174 -12.15 9.08 -3.32
N HIS A 175 -10.88 9.10 -2.91
CA HIS A 175 -10.39 9.90 -1.78
C HIS A 175 -10.91 9.41 -0.41
N SER A 176 -11.17 8.11 -0.31
CA SER A 176 -11.27 7.37 0.93
C SER A 176 -10.08 6.42 1.01
N ALA A 177 -9.26 6.51 2.05
CA ALA A 177 -8.09 5.65 2.17
C ALA A 177 -8.46 4.16 2.06
N LEU A 178 -9.60 3.75 2.60
CA LEU A 178 -10.07 2.38 2.50
C LEU A 178 -10.35 1.98 1.05
N TYR A 179 -11.14 2.78 0.32
CA TYR A 179 -11.52 2.47 -1.05
C TYR A 179 -10.30 2.45 -1.99
N ASP A 180 -9.46 3.49 -1.91
CA ASP A 180 -8.30 3.62 -2.78
C ASP A 180 -7.25 2.54 -2.50
N THR A 181 -7.07 2.12 -1.22
CA THR A 181 -6.24 0.97 -0.87
C THR A 181 -6.75 -0.33 -1.50
N GLU A 182 -8.05 -0.61 -1.45
CA GLU A 182 -8.63 -1.81 -2.03
C GLU A 182 -8.49 -1.83 -3.56
N ARG A 183 -8.75 -0.70 -4.22
CA ARG A 183 -8.57 -0.58 -5.69
C ARG A 183 -7.10 -0.73 -6.08
N THR A 184 -6.20 -0.13 -5.31
CA THR A 184 -4.75 -0.26 -5.52
C THR A 184 -4.28 -1.71 -5.31
N ALA A 185 -4.84 -2.43 -4.33
CA ALA A 185 -4.53 -3.83 -4.10
C ALA A 185 -4.97 -4.72 -5.28
N GLU A 186 -6.18 -4.51 -5.79
CA GLU A 186 -6.66 -5.21 -6.98
C GLU A 186 -5.79 -4.90 -8.21
N LEU A 187 -5.41 -3.64 -8.40
CA LEU A 187 -4.55 -3.21 -9.50
C LEU A 187 -3.16 -3.85 -9.41
N PHE A 188 -2.55 -3.84 -8.23
CA PHE A 188 -1.25 -4.48 -8.02
C PHE A 188 -1.31 -5.99 -8.29
N CYS A 189 -2.32 -6.68 -7.74
CA CYS A 189 -2.53 -8.10 -7.99
C CYS A 189 -2.75 -8.37 -9.49
N HIS A 190 -3.55 -7.55 -10.18
CA HIS A 190 -3.78 -7.67 -11.61
C HIS A 190 -2.47 -7.60 -12.41
N ILE A 191 -1.62 -6.61 -12.13
CA ILE A 191 -0.34 -6.42 -12.85
C ILE A 191 0.61 -7.58 -12.58
N VAL A 192 0.77 -7.99 -11.32
CA VAL A 192 1.64 -9.12 -10.93
C VAL A 192 1.18 -10.43 -11.58
N ASN A 193 -0.13 -10.69 -11.54
CA ASN A 193 -0.74 -11.88 -12.13
C ASN A 193 -0.67 -11.87 -13.66
N LYS A 194 -0.82 -10.70 -14.28
CA LYS A 194 -0.65 -10.55 -15.71
C LYS A 194 0.78 -10.87 -16.15
N TRP A 195 1.78 -10.39 -15.40
CA TRP A 195 3.18 -10.71 -15.64
C TRP A 195 3.44 -12.23 -15.53
N LYS A 196 2.87 -12.88 -14.51
CA LYS A 196 2.93 -14.34 -14.38
C LYS A 196 2.30 -15.05 -15.59
N SER A 197 1.12 -14.62 -16.02
CA SER A 197 0.40 -15.25 -17.16
C SER A 197 1.15 -15.14 -18.50
N LEU A 198 2.09 -14.18 -18.60
CA LEU A 198 2.98 -14.00 -19.75
C LEU A 198 4.29 -14.79 -19.63
N GLY A 199 4.44 -15.63 -18.61
CA GLY A 199 5.67 -16.40 -18.35
C GLY A 199 6.79 -15.61 -17.66
N GLY A 200 6.52 -14.38 -17.18
CA GLY A 200 7.53 -13.53 -16.55
C GLY A 200 7.90 -13.94 -15.12
N TRP A 201 7.18 -14.88 -14.51
CA TRP A 201 7.52 -15.47 -13.21
C TRP A 201 6.72 -16.76 -12.94
N PRO A 202 7.33 -17.81 -12.34
CA PRO A 202 8.77 -17.91 -12.06
C PRO A 202 9.59 -17.94 -13.35
N LEU A 203 10.80 -17.39 -13.31
CA LEU A 203 11.71 -17.48 -14.44
C LEU A 203 12.09 -18.95 -14.63
N CYS A 204 11.98 -19.46 -15.85
CA CYS A 204 12.46 -20.79 -16.18
C CYS A 204 14.00 -20.77 -16.26
N ASP A 205 14.66 -21.77 -15.67
CA ASP A 205 16.14 -21.87 -15.68
C ASP A 205 16.74 -21.87 -17.10
N ASN A 206 15.94 -22.16 -18.12
CA ASN A 206 16.36 -22.18 -19.51
C ASN A 206 16.47 -20.80 -20.17
N ASP A 207 15.79 -19.77 -19.65
CA ASP A 207 15.79 -18.41 -20.24
C ASP A 207 17.03 -17.60 -19.88
N VAL A 208 17.86 -18.06 -18.93
CA VAL A 208 19.01 -17.36 -18.42
C VAL A 208 20.34 -17.83 -19.04
N MET A 209 20.37 -18.97 -19.75
CA MET A 209 21.61 -19.64 -20.14
C MET A 209 21.87 -19.70 -21.65
N GLU A 210 20.94 -19.34 -22.53
CA GLU A 210 21.18 -19.45 -23.98
C GLU A 210 21.74 -18.16 -24.65
N GLU A 211 21.69 -16.98 -24.00
CA GLU A 211 22.22 -15.75 -24.58
C GLU A 211 23.68 -15.40 -24.15
N ALA A 212 24.33 -16.27 -23.37
CA ALA A 212 25.68 -16.00 -22.89
C ALA A 212 26.78 -16.70 -23.71
N VAL A 213 26.48 -17.35 -24.85
CA VAL A 213 27.45 -18.06 -25.70
C VAL A 213 27.14 -17.81 -27.20
N GLU A 214 27.32 -16.56 -27.64
CA GLU A 214 27.75 -16.26 -29.01
C GLU A 214 28.66 -15.05 -29.03
#